data_ef64a67c226ba47065b64a8fdd90b413
#
_entry.id   ef64a67c226ba47065b64a8fdd90b413
#
_cell.length_a   1.000
_cell.length_b   1.000
_cell.length_c   1.000
_cell.angle_alpha   90.00
_cell.angle_beta   90.00
_cell.angle_gamma   90.00
#
_symmetry.space_group_name_H-M   'P 1'
#
loop_
_entity.id
_entity.type
_entity.pdbx_description
1 polymer ?
#
loop_
_entity_poly.entity_id
_entity_poly.type
_entity_poly.pdbx_seq_one_letter_code
_entity_poly.pdbx_strand_id
1 'polypeptide(L)'
;RFRQHILQQIERINTGQQVERRHKKYLSRQLTRTGNMIAFDKMLEDLYREEPRQATEYLSQLGGVIVYLTIRYGRKDRIEAAYFPYIIKKYRLIENRPFSGVVDAMYTLLREASIYCRENAMQALYTTGDCDCIMKALKILDGGESFFHEKLLADGLLEFTGDHEALGRCIEKSFADFSPEMQVAMMSFLRL
;
A
#
# COMPACT_ATOMS: atom_id res chain seq x y z
N ARG A 1 4.28 1.25 25.55
CA ARG A 1 4.06 2.71 25.41
C ARG A 1 3.14 3.05 24.23
N PHE A 2 3.41 2.54 23.02
CA PHE A 2 2.50 2.72 21.86
C PHE A 2 1.09 2.19 22.18
N ARG A 3 0.97 0.96 22.69
CA ARG A 3 -0.33 0.32 22.98
C ARG A 3 -1.23 1.20 23.85
N GLN A 4 -0.71 1.76 24.96
CA GLN A 4 -1.48 2.63 25.83
C GLN A 4 -2.00 3.88 25.13
N HIS A 5 -1.15 4.56 24.35
CA HIS A 5 -1.54 5.75 23.60
C HIS A 5 -2.64 5.44 22.57
N ILE A 6 -2.57 4.28 21.92
CA ILE A 6 -3.54 3.92 20.89
C ILE A 6 -4.87 3.50 21.53
N LEU A 7 -4.85 2.71 22.59
CA LEU A 7 -6.08 2.36 23.33
C LEU A 7 -6.81 3.61 23.84
N GLN A 8 -6.09 4.61 24.34
CA GLN A 8 -6.71 5.90 24.68
C GLN A 8 -7.38 6.59 23.49
N GLN A 9 -6.79 6.52 22.29
CA GLN A 9 -7.40 7.12 21.09
C GLN A 9 -8.61 6.30 20.62
N ILE A 10 -8.58 4.98 20.76
CA ILE A 10 -9.73 4.12 20.45
C ILE A 10 -10.89 4.40 21.38
N GLU A 11 -10.63 4.56 22.68
CA GLU A 11 -11.66 4.94 23.64
C GLU A 11 -12.31 6.29 23.28
N ARG A 12 -11.51 7.27 22.81
CA ARG A 12 -12.04 8.54 22.30
C ARG A 12 -12.94 8.35 21.07
N ILE A 13 -12.51 7.49 20.13
CA ILE A 13 -13.31 7.17 18.93
C ILE A 13 -14.64 6.55 19.35
N ASN A 14 -14.63 5.62 20.29
CA ASN A 14 -15.85 4.97 20.80
C ASN A 14 -16.82 5.95 21.47
N THR A 15 -16.32 7.10 21.96
CA THR A 15 -17.14 8.20 22.49
C THR A 15 -17.48 9.26 21.45
N GLY A 16 -17.27 8.97 20.16
CA GLY A 16 -17.58 9.89 19.03
C GLY A 16 -16.58 11.02 18.82
N GLN A 17 -15.41 10.95 19.47
CA GLN A 17 -14.35 11.94 19.32
C GLN A 17 -13.33 11.51 18.28
N GLN A 18 -12.63 12.48 17.69
CA GLN A 18 -11.56 12.20 16.74
C GLN A 18 -10.23 11.91 17.44
N VAL A 19 -9.31 11.22 16.71
CA VAL A 19 -7.92 11.03 17.09
C VAL A 19 -7.24 12.39 17.27
N GLU A 20 -6.58 12.56 18.42
CA GLU A 20 -5.97 13.84 18.80
C GLU A 20 -4.84 14.28 17.85
N ARG A 21 -4.77 15.58 17.57
CA ARG A 21 -3.65 16.18 16.81
C ARG A 21 -2.29 15.88 17.44
N ARG A 22 -2.20 15.89 18.78
CA ARG A 22 -0.96 15.59 19.51
C ARG A 22 -0.51 14.15 19.26
N HIS A 23 -1.46 13.20 19.24
CA HIS A 23 -1.18 11.82 18.95
C HIS A 23 -0.71 11.62 17.50
N LYS A 24 -1.38 12.23 16.51
CA LYS A 24 -0.96 12.22 15.11
C LYS A 24 0.48 12.76 14.94
N LYS A 25 0.79 13.89 15.59
CA LYS A 25 2.14 14.47 15.57
C LYS A 25 3.19 13.58 16.26
N TYR A 26 2.81 12.92 17.36
CA TYR A 26 3.65 11.93 18.02
C TYR A 26 3.96 10.75 17.09
N LEU A 27 2.95 10.14 16.47
CA LEU A 27 3.13 9.05 15.52
C LEU A 27 4.02 9.46 14.34
N SER A 28 3.75 10.61 13.70
CA SER A 28 4.57 11.12 12.59
C SER A 28 6.06 11.19 12.93
N ARG A 29 6.40 11.54 14.18
CA ARG A 29 7.81 11.61 14.63
C ARG A 29 8.38 10.26 14.97
N GLN A 30 7.63 9.42 15.69
CA GLN A 30 8.14 8.14 16.19
C GLN A 30 8.27 7.11 15.09
N LEU A 31 7.30 7.03 14.18
CA LEU A 31 7.23 6.02 13.14
C LEU A 31 8.21 6.25 11.98
N THR A 32 8.93 7.37 11.95
CA THR A 32 10.06 7.53 11.03
C THR A 32 11.24 6.60 11.34
N ARG A 33 11.31 6.06 12.56
CA ARG A 33 12.30 5.05 12.94
C ARG A 33 11.75 3.66 12.65
N THR A 34 12.45 2.89 11.85
CA THR A 34 12.00 1.55 11.40
C THR A 34 11.71 0.60 12.57
N GLY A 35 12.53 0.61 13.61
CA GLY A 35 12.25 -0.18 14.83
C GLY A 35 10.95 0.20 15.53
N ASN A 36 10.58 1.48 15.54
CA ASN A 36 9.30 1.92 16.08
C ASN A 36 8.13 1.54 15.15
N MET A 37 8.33 1.55 13.84
CA MET A 37 7.34 1.10 12.87
C MET A 37 7.06 -0.39 13.04
N ILE A 38 8.09 -1.22 13.22
CA ILE A 38 7.94 -2.66 13.50
C ILE A 38 7.17 -2.88 14.81
N ALA A 39 7.46 -2.13 15.85
CA ALA A 39 6.73 -2.23 17.11
C ALA A 39 5.26 -1.79 16.98
N PHE A 40 5.01 -0.78 16.16
CA PHE A 40 3.66 -0.32 15.83
C PHE A 40 2.88 -1.35 15.01
N ASP A 41 3.54 -1.97 14.01
CA ASP A 41 2.99 -3.04 13.20
C ASP A 41 2.52 -4.23 14.06
N LYS A 42 3.39 -4.74 14.93
CA LYS A 42 3.02 -5.83 15.85
C LYS A 42 1.81 -5.49 16.71
N MET A 43 1.75 -4.27 17.20
CA MET A 43 0.64 -3.85 18.03
C MET A 43 -0.66 -3.70 17.21
N LEU A 44 -0.58 -3.24 15.95
CA LEU A 44 -1.73 -3.21 15.05
C LEU A 44 -2.22 -4.63 14.73
N GLU A 45 -1.32 -5.61 14.57
CA GLU A 45 -1.71 -7.02 14.38
C GLU A 45 -2.55 -7.53 15.56
N ASP A 46 -2.10 -7.27 16.79
CA ASP A 46 -2.85 -7.65 17.98
C ASP A 46 -4.22 -6.96 18.01
N LEU A 47 -4.25 -5.65 17.73
CA LEU A 47 -5.47 -4.87 17.70
C LEU A 47 -6.45 -5.36 16.62
N TYR A 48 -5.95 -5.67 15.41
CA TYR A 48 -6.80 -6.22 14.34
C TYR A 48 -7.36 -7.59 14.68
N ARG A 49 -6.62 -8.40 15.44
CA ARG A 49 -7.09 -9.71 15.90
C ARG A 49 -8.19 -9.59 16.96
N GLU A 50 -8.01 -8.65 17.89
CA GLU A 50 -8.94 -8.45 19.01
C GLU A 50 -10.17 -7.63 18.58
N GLU A 51 -9.97 -6.52 17.88
CA GLU A 51 -10.99 -5.50 17.58
C GLU A 51 -10.82 -4.89 16.17
N PRO A 52 -11.10 -5.64 15.09
CA PRO A 52 -10.81 -5.23 13.71
C PRO A 52 -11.52 -3.94 13.28
N ARG A 53 -12.75 -3.72 13.73
CA ARG A 53 -13.52 -2.50 13.40
C ARG A 53 -12.87 -1.25 13.99
N GLN A 54 -12.44 -1.31 15.24
CA GLN A 54 -11.80 -0.18 15.91
C GLN A 54 -10.42 0.11 15.31
N ALA A 55 -9.66 -0.95 14.96
CA ALA A 55 -8.40 -0.80 14.26
C ALA A 55 -8.56 -0.07 12.93
N THR A 56 -9.56 -0.45 12.13
CA THR A 56 -9.88 0.19 10.84
C THR A 56 -10.29 1.64 11.04
N GLU A 57 -11.18 1.93 11.99
CA GLU A 57 -11.63 3.29 12.30
C GLU A 57 -10.46 4.18 12.75
N TYR A 58 -9.63 3.66 13.65
CA TYR A 58 -8.43 4.37 14.10
C TYR A 58 -7.49 4.71 12.93
N LEU A 59 -7.15 3.74 12.09
CA LEU A 59 -6.27 3.95 10.94
C LEU A 59 -6.88 4.90 9.91
N SER A 60 -8.20 4.87 9.72
CA SER A 60 -8.89 5.79 8.79
C SER A 60 -8.66 7.26 9.13
N GLN A 61 -8.44 7.56 10.40
CA GLN A 61 -8.20 8.92 10.88
C GLN A 61 -6.73 9.35 10.79
N LEU A 62 -5.81 8.46 10.41
CA LEU A 62 -4.36 8.71 10.31
C LEU A 62 -3.88 9.14 8.92
N GLY A 63 -4.75 9.50 7.97
CA GLY A 63 -4.38 9.80 6.59
C GLY A 63 -3.19 10.76 6.45
N GLY A 64 -3.17 11.87 7.18
CA GLY A 64 -2.05 12.81 7.17
C GLY A 64 -0.72 12.23 7.72
N VAL A 65 -0.80 11.26 8.66
CA VAL A 65 0.38 10.54 9.16
C VAL A 65 0.90 9.61 8.06
N ILE A 66 0.01 8.91 7.36
CA ILE A 66 0.35 7.99 6.27
C ILE A 66 1.09 8.76 5.16
N VAL A 67 0.52 9.86 4.66
CA VAL A 67 1.16 10.71 3.65
C VAL A 67 2.55 11.19 4.10
N TYR A 68 2.66 11.68 5.32
CA TYR A 68 3.95 12.12 5.86
C TYR A 68 4.99 10.98 5.90
N LEU A 69 4.60 9.79 6.36
CA LEU A 69 5.49 8.64 6.46
C LEU A 69 5.91 8.13 5.07
N THR A 70 5.02 8.16 4.09
CA THR A 70 5.33 7.80 2.70
C THR A 70 6.50 8.62 2.17
N ILE A 71 6.48 9.94 2.36
CA ILE A 71 7.56 10.84 1.95
C ILE A 71 8.85 10.53 2.72
N ARG A 72 8.75 10.24 4.00
CA ARG A 72 9.93 9.96 4.86
C ARG A 72 10.59 8.63 4.52
N TYR A 73 9.79 7.58 4.28
CA TYR A 73 10.29 6.26 3.91
C TYR A 73 10.83 6.21 2.49
N GLY A 74 10.25 6.92 1.53
CA GLY A 74 10.76 7.03 0.18
C GLY A 74 12.17 7.67 0.06
N ARG A 75 12.69 8.24 1.16
CA ARG A 75 14.06 8.80 1.25
C ARG A 75 15.03 7.91 2.03
N LYS A 76 14.60 6.73 2.46
CA LYS A 76 15.44 5.78 3.19
C LYS A 76 16.20 4.87 2.22
N ASP A 77 17.09 4.06 2.77
CA ASP A 77 17.75 3.02 1.99
C ASP A 77 16.72 1.95 1.52
N ARG A 78 17.15 1.11 0.56
CA ARG A 78 16.27 0.23 -0.21
C ARG A 78 15.43 -0.72 0.63
N ILE A 79 15.98 -1.27 1.70
CA ILE A 79 15.28 -2.25 2.55
C ILE A 79 14.26 -1.55 3.43
N GLU A 80 14.63 -0.45 4.05
CA GLU A 80 13.74 0.34 4.88
C GLU A 80 12.63 1.00 4.06
N ALA A 81 12.94 1.47 2.84
CA ALA A 81 11.96 2.04 1.92
C ALA A 81 10.87 1.03 1.55
N ALA A 82 11.23 -0.25 1.34
CA ALA A 82 10.29 -1.31 1.01
C ALA A 82 9.32 -1.67 2.14
N TYR A 83 9.67 -1.38 3.38
CA TYR A 83 8.85 -1.79 4.54
C TYR A 83 7.53 -0.99 4.64
N PHE A 84 7.54 0.29 4.27
CA PHE A 84 6.33 1.10 4.38
C PHE A 84 5.24 0.72 3.36
N PRO A 85 5.53 0.47 2.07
CA PRO A 85 4.56 -0.13 1.14
C PRO A 85 3.97 -1.45 1.63
N TYR A 86 4.78 -2.31 2.27
CA TYR A 86 4.29 -3.52 2.93
C TYR A 86 3.22 -3.21 4.00
N ILE A 87 3.44 -2.21 4.85
CA ILE A 87 2.45 -1.75 5.84
C ILE A 87 1.18 -1.21 5.16
N ILE A 88 1.32 -0.46 4.07
CA ILE A 88 0.17 0.05 3.29
C ILE A 88 -0.68 -1.13 2.79
N LYS A 89 -0.07 -2.14 2.18
CA LYS A 89 -0.77 -3.35 1.71
C LYS A 89 -1.44 -4.08 2.87
N LYS A 90 -0.67 -4.39 3.92
CA LYS A 90 -1.10 -5.22 5.05
C LYS A 90 -2.37 -4.71 5.71
N TYR A 91 -2.48 -3.40 5.88
CA TYR A 91 -3.62 -2.75 6.54
C TYR A 91 -4.56 -2.04 5.57
N ARG A 92 -4.39 -2.23 4.25
CA ARG A 92 -5.21 -1.63 3.20
C ARG A 92 -5.40 -0.11 3.38
N LEU A 93 -4.31 0.59 3.70
CA LEU A 93 -4.37 2.00 4.14
C LEU A 93 -4.83 2.98 3.05
N ILE A 94 -4.83 2.56 1.79
CA ILE A 94 -5.24 3.36 0.63
C ILE A 94 -6.47 2.78 -0.10
N GLU A 95 -7.11 1.75 0.48
CA GLU A 95 -8.31 1.15 -0.08
C GLU A 95 -9.45 2.17 -0.13
N ASN A 96 -10.07 2.35 -1.32
CA ASN A 96 -11.16 3.31 -1.55
C ASN A 96 -10.84 4.78 -1.17
N ARG A 97 -9.60 5.09 -0.82
CA ARG A 97 -9.12 6.44 -0.47
C ARG A 97 -7.70 6.65 -1.01
N PRO A 98 -7.50 6.64 -2.34
CA PRO A 98 -6.19 6.84 -2.91
C PRO A 98 -5.73 8.27 -2.63
N PHE A 99 -4.84 8.43 -1.63
CA PHE A 99 -4.12 9.69 -1.46
C PHE A 99 -3.13 9.83 -2.62
N SER A 100 -3.31 10.81 -3.49
CA SER A 100 -2.49 11.00 -4.68
C SER A 100 -0.98 10.97 -4.38
N GLY A 101 -0.54 11.64 -3.33
CA GLY A 101 0.86 11.63 -2.93
C GLY A 101 1.40 10.26 -2.46
N VAL A 102 0.55 9.37 -1.96
CA VAL A 102 0.94 7.99 -1.60
C VAL A 102 1.05 7.14 -2.86
N VAL A 103 0.08 7.25 -3.75
CA VAL A 103 0.06 6.55 -5.05
C VAL A 103 1.27 6.95 -5.91
N ASP A 104 1.59 8.25 -6.00
CA ASP A 104 2.75 8.76 -6.73
C ASP A 104 4.07 8.25 -6.16
N ALA A 105 4.17 8.13 -4.83
CA ALA A 105 5.33 7.52 -4.18
C ALA A 105 5.45 6.02 -4.51
N MET A 106 4.34 5.28 -4.59
CA MET A 106 4.37 3.88 -5.04
C MET A 106 4.87 3.78 -6.48
N TYR A 107 4.41 4.64 -7.40
CA TYR A 107 4.93 4.69 -8.76
C TYR A 107 6.43 5.00 -8.82
N THR A 108 6.93 5.83 -7.91
CA THR A 108 8.38 6.10 -7.81
C THR A 108 9.13 4.84 -7.38
N LEU A 109 8.61 4.09 -6.40
CA LEU A 109 9.22 2.85 -5.92
C LEU A 109 9.19 1.71 -6.96
N LEU A 110 8.24 1.72 -7.91
CA LEU A 110 8.24 0.77 -9.03
C LEU A 110 9.46 0.93 -9.97
N ARG A 111 10.12 2.08 -9.95
CA ARG A 111 11.33 2.35 -10.74
C ARG A 111 12.63 2.04 -10.01
N GLU A 112 12.55 1.68 -8.73
CA GLU A 112 13.73 1.36 -7.94
C GLU A 112 14.38 0.05 -8.38
N ALA A 113 15.72 -0.04 -8.24
CA ALA A 113 16.45 -1.26 -8.57
C ALA A 113 16.12 -2.43 -7.62
N SER A 114 15.66 -2.15 -6.41
CA SER A 114 15.29 -3.16 -5.42
C SER A 114 13.99 -3.86 -5.80
N ILE A 115 14.04 -5.18 -5.99
CA ILE A 115 12.87 -6.01 -6.22
C ILE A 115 11.84 -5.88 -5.09
N TYR A 116 12.29 -5.82 -3.83
CA TYR A 116 11.41 -5.66 -2.66
C TYR A 116 10.63 -4.33 -2.68
N CYS A 117 11.26 -3.24 -3.15
CA CYS A 117 10.56 -1.96 -3.31
C CYS A 117 9.47 -2.07 -4.36
N ARG A 118 9.79 -2.67 -5.52
CA ARG A 118 8.83 -2.81 -6.62
C ARG A 118 7.67 -3.71 -6.26
N GLU A 119 7.95 -4.88 -5.70
CA GLU A 119 6.91 -5.84 -5.29
C GLU A 119 5.98 -5.25 -4.24
N ASN A 120 6.53 -4.70 -3.15
CA ASN A 120 5.70 -4.14 -2.09
C ASN A 120 4.91 -2.91 -2.56
N ALA A 121 5.48 -2.09 -3.45
CA ALA A 121 4.77 -0.96 -4.05
C ALA A 121 3.61 -1.44 -4.94
N MET A 122 3.84 -2.45 -5.78
CA MET A 122 2.78 -3.02 -6.63
C MET A 122 1.69 -3.66 -5.79
N GLN A 123 2.06 -4.43 -4.77
CA GLN A 123 1.14 -5.03 -3.81
C GLN A 123 0.29 -3.97 -3.07
N ALA A 124 0.88 -2.83 -2.71
CA ALA A 124 0.13 -1.72 -2.13
C ALA A 124 -0.87 -1.12 -3.14
N LEU A 125 -0.47 -0.95 -4.41
CA LEU A 125 -1.34 -0.42 -5.47
C LEU A 125 -2.54 -1.32 -5.75
N TYR A 126 -2.41 -2.65 -5.68
CA TYR A 126 -3.56 -3.56 -5.82
C TYR A 126 -4.66 -3.28 -4.80
N THR A 127 -4.31 -2.74 -3.63
CA THR A 127 -5.31 -2.39 -2.59
C THR A 127 -6.06 -1.08 -2.86
N THR A 128 -5.73 -0.32 -3.91
CA THR A 128 -6.47 0.90 -4.26
C THR A 128 -7.88 0.61 -4.78
N GLY A 129 -8.08 -0.55 -5.40
CA GLY A 129 -9.32 -0.88 -6.11
C GLY A 129 -9.54 -0.09 -7.40
N ASP A 130 -8.53 0.66 -7.86
CA ASP A 130 -8.60 1.57 -9.02
C ASP A 130 -7.87 0.99 -10.22
N CYS A 131 -8.62 0.66 -11.28
CA CYS A 131 -8.08 0.08 -12.51
C CYS A 131 -7.05 1.00 -13.19
N ASP A 132 -7.28 2.31 -13.21
CA ASP A 132 -6.36 3.26 -13.84
C ASP A 132 -5.02 3.31 -13.09
N CYS A 133 -5.05 3.21 -11.75
CA CYS A 133 -3.84 3.07 -10.95
C CYS A 133 -3.05 1.83 -11.33
N ILE A 134 -3.70 0.69 -11.53
CA ILE A 134 -3.05 -0.57 -11.90
C ILE A 134 -2.49 -0.49 -13.32
N MET A 135 -3.28 -0.03 -14.30
CA MET A 135 -2.82 0.11 -15.68
C MET A 135 -1.59 1.03 -15.80
N LYS A 136 -1.57 2.13 -15.04
CA LYS A 136 -0.39 3.01 -14.97
C LYS A 136 0.82 2.31 -14.34
N ALA A 137 0.61 1.52 -13.28
CA ALA A 137 1.67 0.74 -12.63
C ALA A 137 2.27 -0.29 -13.59
N LEU A 138 1.43 -1.03 -14.32
CA LEU A 138 1.86 -2.01 -15.32
C LEU A 138 2.71 -1.36 -16.41
N LYS A 139 2.30 -0.21 -16.94
CA LYS A 139 3.08 0.56 -17.93
C LYS A 139 4.45 1.02 -17.38
N ILE A 140 4.50 1.38 -16.10
CA ILE A 140 5.78 1.77 -15.46
C ILE A 140 6.71 0.56 -15.33
N LEU A 141 6.20 -0.60 -14.97
CA LEU A 141 6.99 -1.83 -14.86
C LEU A 141 7.47 -2.30 -16.23
N ASP A 142 6.60 -2.26 -17.24
CA ASP A 142 6.89 -2.71 -18.59
C ASP A 142 7.91 -1.81 -19.31
N GLY A 143 7.85 -0.49 -19.08
CA GLY A 143 8.81 0.47 -19.63
C GLY A 143 10.11 0.60 -18.83
N GLY A 144 10.27 -0.15 -17.74
CA GLY A 144 11.46 -0.12 -16.91
C GLY A 144 12.58 -1.05 -17.40
N GLU A 145 13.83 -0.71 -17.09
CA GLU A 145 14.99 -1.58 -17.35
C GLU A 145 15.09 -2.76 -16.35
N SER A 146 14.27 -2.75 -15.32
CA SER A 146 14.33 -3.72 -14.23
C SER A 146 13.41 -4.90 -14.47
N PHE A 147 13.95 -6.10 -14.38
CA PHE A 147 13.20 -7.34 -14.49
C PHE A 147 12.04 -7.39 -13.46
N PHE A 148 10.88 -7.86 -13.89
CA PHE A 148 9.78 -8.28 -13.03
C PHE A 148 9.53 -9.78 -13.20
N HIS A 149 9.04 -10.44 -12.16
CA HIS A 149 8.75 -11.85 -12.22
C HIS A 149 7.30 -12.04 -12.68
N GLU A 150 7.10 -12.58 -13.88
CA GLU A 150 5.78 -12.76 -14.52
C GLU A 150 4.77 -13.44 -13.59
N LYS A 151 5.17 -14.52 -12.92
CA LYS A 151 4.29 -15.25 -12.00
C LYS A 151 3.86 -14.39 -10.81
N LEU A 152 4.79 -13.64 -10.19
CA LEU A 152 4.44 -12.77 -9.06
C LEU A 152 3.49 -11.66 -9.49
N LEU A 153 3.64 -11.15 -10.71
CA LEU A 153 2.74 -10.15 -11.26
C LEU A 153 1.35 -10.74 -11.54
N ALA A 154 1.30 -11.93 -12.14
CA ALA A 154 0.05 -12.65 -12.40
C ALA A 154 -0.69 -12.96 -11.09
N ASP A 155 0.00 -13.55 -10.11
CA ASP A 155 -0.57 -13.85 -8.79
C ASP A 155 -1.04 -12.55 -8.09
N GLY A 156 -0.27 -11.47 -8.23
CA GLY A 156 -0.60 -10.17 -7.65
C GLY A 156 -1.84 -9.52 -8.25
N LEU A 157 -2.07 -9.65 -9.56
CA LEU A 157 -3.29 -9.14 -10.21
C LEU A 157 -4.55 -9.78 -9.62
N LEU A 158 -4.47 -11.04 -9.15
CA LEU A 158 -5.58 -11.71 -8.47
C LEU A 158 -5.89 -11.15 -7.08
N GLU A 159 -4.92 -10.46 -6.46
CA GLU A 159 -5.11 -9.78 -5.18
C GLU A 159 -5.72 -8.37 -5.32
N PHE A 160 -6.00 -7.92 -6.55
CA PHE A 160 -6.65 -6.64 -6.79
C PHE A 160 -7.99 -6.56 -6.06
N THR A 161 -8.21 -5.49 -5.30
CA THR A 161 -9.40 -5.35 -4.44
C THR A 161 -10.59 -4.70 -5.13
N GLY A 162 -10.40 -4.22 -6.37
CA GLY A 162 -11.46 -3.60 -7.17
C GLY A 162 -12.25 -4.58 -8.04
N ASP A 163 -12.96 -4.04 -9.01
CA ASP A 163 -13.73 -4.82 -9.99
C ASP A 163 -12.78 -5.52 -10.98
N HIS A 164 -12.65 -6.84 -10.87
CA HIS A 164 -11.81 -7.68 -11.72
C HIS A 164 -12.26 -7.68 -13.19
N GLU A 165 -13.56 -7.63 -13.47
CA GLU A 165 -14.05 -7.55 -14.84
C GLU A 165 -13.71 -6.20 -15.48
N ALA A 166 -13.81 -5.11 -14.71
CA ALA A 166 -13.39 -3.79 -15.19
C ALA A 166 -11.89 -3.74 -15.46
N LEU A 167 -11.06 -4.33 -14.59
CA LEU A 167 -9.63 -4.44 -14.81
C LEU A 167 -9.30 -5.29 -16.04
N GLY A 168 -10.00 -6.44 -16.22
CA GLY A 168 -9.88 -7.29 -17.41
C GLY A 168 -10.13 -6.50 -18.70
N ARG A 169 -11.23 -5.74 -18.77
CA ARG A 169 -11.54 -4.87 -19.92
C ARG A 169 -10.47 -3.81 -20.18
N CYS A 170 -9.89 -3.22 -19.11
CA CYS A 170 -8.80 -2.26 -19.25
C CYS A 170 -7.53 -2.91 -19.81
N ILE A 171 -7.20 -4.11 -19.34
CA ILE A 171 -6.05 -4.89 -19.83
C ILE A 171 -6.28 -5.27 -21.31
N GLU A 172 -7.41 -5.85 -21.68
CA GLU A 172 -7.73 -6.24 -23.06
C GLU A 172 -7.60 -5.07 -24.04
N LYS A 173 -8.12 -3.90 -23.67
CA LYS A 173 -8.08 -2.68 -24.49
C LYS A 173 -6.65 -2.20 -24.78
N SER A 174 -5.71 -2.41 -23.87
CA SER A 174 -4.32 -1.94 -24.01
C SER A 174 -3.34 -3.09 -24.20
N PHE A 175 -3.80 -4.33 -24.35
CA PHE A 175 -2.97 -5.53 -24.35
C PHE A 175 -1.82 -5.48 -25.36
N ALA A 176 -2.09 -5.01 -26.58
CA ALA A 176 -1.09 -4.93 -27.65
C ALA A 176 -0.01 -3.86 -27.41
N ASP A 177 -0.23 -2.94 -26.47
CA ASP A 177 0.73 -1.87 -26.15
C ASP A 177 1.85 -2.35 -25.20
N PHE A 178 1.75 -3.56 -24.67
CA PHE A 178 2.67 -4.13 -23.68
C PHE A 178 3.69 -5.09 -24.33
N SER A 179 4.84 -5.24 -23.66
CA SER A 179 5.85 -6.23 -24.06
C SER A 179 5.30 -7.67 -24.01
N PRO A 180 5.91 -8.61 -24.77
CA PRO A 180 5.50 -10.01 -24.73
C PRO A 180 5.52 -10.62 -23.32
N GLU A 181 6.50 -10.26 -22.49
CA GLU A 181 6.67 -10.73 -21.13
C GLU A 181 5.50 -10.24 -20.25
N MET A 182 5.12 -8.96 -20.38
CA MET A 182 3.98 -8.39 -19.66
C MET A 182 2.66 -9.02 -20.13
N GLN A 183 2.51 -9.25 -21.45
CA GLN A 183 1.33 -9.94 -22.00
C GLN A 183 1.16 -11.34 -21.43
N VAL A 184 2.24 -12.11 -21.24
CA VAL A 184 2.21 -13.45 -20.63
C VAL A 184 1.67 -13.37 -19.19
N ALA A 185 2.16 -12.41 -18.39
CA ALA A 185 1.66 -12.21 -17.03
C ALA A 185 0.16 -11.84 -17.00
N MET A 186 -0.27 -10.95 -17.90
CA MET A 186 -1.67 -10.52 -18.02
C MET A 186 -2.60 -11.64 -18.50
N MET A 187 -2.14 -12.52 -19.41
CA MET A 187 -2.91 -13.65 -19.90
C MET A 187 -3.35 -14.61 -18.78
N SER A 188 -2.53 -14.75 -17.74
CA SER A 188 -2.88 -15.59 -16.58
C SER A 188 -4.07 -15.01 -15.81
N PHE A 189 -4.19 -13.69 -15.74
CA PHE A 189 -5.33 -13.00 -15.13
C PHE A 189 -6.59 -13.05 -16.02
N LEU A 190 -6.45 -12.88 -17.34
CA LEU A 190 -7.58 -12.84 -18.28
C LEU A 190 -8.27 -14.20 -18.52
N ARG A 191 -7.65 -15.30 -18.07
CA ARG A 191 -8.21 -16.66 -18.20
C ARG A 191 -9.18 -17.04 -17.09
N LEU A 192 -9.39 -16.20 -16.10
CA LEU A 192 -10.28 -16.44 -14.97
C LEU A 192 -11.64 -15.83 -15.20
#